data_c143bfbbb271f1dd7804c518cee8315e
#
_entry.id   c143bfbbb271f1dd7804c518cee8315e
#
_cell.length_a   1.000
_cell.length_b   1.000
_cell.length_c   1.000
_cell.angle_alpha   90.00
_cell.angle_beta   90.00
_cell.angle_gamma   90.00
#
_symmetry.space_group_name_H-M   'P 1'
#
loop_
_entity.id
_entity.type
_entity.pdbx_description
1 polymer ?
#
loop_
_entity_poly.entity_id
_entity_poly.type
_entity_poly.pdbx_seq_one_letter_code
_entity_poly.pdbx_strand_id
1 'polypeptide(L)'
;QPAVAVAIIDSHVAMPALGVVDSGSLMGALGTSAVFLLLDKTARPLPKGIEGTAYSAAIPDAWCYEAGQASFGDLLAWFINAFPRSGNVKDDFAYYDRAAALRSLGAGHVLALDWWNGCRVPFGDSTLSGLLVGMNMRTTAVDIYRALMESICFGARTIVDLLASSGSPIERVVLTGGLAQKNDVLMQMLADILGCSLEIPRLTHPTAIGAAIHGAVAAGIVANYSDGAG
;
A
#
# COMPACT_ATOMS: atom_id res chain seq x y z
N GLN A 1 -11.77 32.21 19.63
CA GLN A 1 -12.38 31.37 18.61
C GLN A 1 -11.64 30.05 18.58
N PRO A 2 -12.30 28.92 18.38
CA PRO A 2 -11.61 27.66 18.23
C PRO A 2 -10.76 27.67 16.94
N ALA A 3 -9.59 27.03 17.00
CA ALA A 3 -8.80 26.77 15.80
C ALA A 3 -9.50 25.68 14.96
N VAL A 4 -9.48 25.84 13.66
CA VAL A 4 -10.09 24.89 12.72
C VAL A 4 -9.03 24.48 11.69
N ALA A 5 -8.74 23.16 11.62
CA ALA A 5 -7.95 22.60 10.55
C ALA A 5 -8.84 22.22 9.36
N VAL A 6 -8.26 22.24 8.16
CA VAL A 6 -8.96 21.76 6.96
C VAL A 6 -9.11 20.24 7.03
N ALA A 7 -10.29 19.73 6.70
CA ALA A 7 -10.51 18.30 6.56
C ALA A 7 -9.84 17.79 5.27
N ILE A 8 -9.16 16.66 5.36
CA ILE A 8 -8.50 15.98 4.24
C ILE A 8 -8.87 14.50 4.22
N ILE A 9 -8.55 13.81 3.15
CA ILE A 9 -8.81 12.37 2.98
C ILE A 9 -8.11 11.57 4.09
N ASP A 10 -8.72 10.50 4.57
CA ASP A 10 -8.29 9.68 5.70
C ASP A 10 -6.86 9.11 5.56
N SER A 11 -6.47 8.69 4.35
CA SER A 11 -5.11 8.25 4.07
C SER A 11 -4.08 9.39 4.21
N HIS A 12 -4.40 10.57 3.69
CA HIS A 12 -3.53 11.75 3.79
C HIS A 12 -3.41 12.24 5.22
N VAL A 13 -4.53 12.30 5.96
CA VAL A 13 -4.53 12.76 7.35
C VAL A 13 -3.70 11.86 8.28
N ALA A 14 -3.54 10.57 7.92
CA ALA A 14 -2.75 9.63 8.70
C ALA A 14 -1.23 9.84 8.59
N MET A 15 -0.75 10.53 7.54
CA MET A 15 0.68 10.65 7.24
C MET A 15 1.51 11.23 8.41
N PRO A 16 1.13 12.32 9.08
CA PRO A 16 1.89 12.85 10.21
C PRO A 16 2.00 11.86 11.36
N ALA A 17 0.92 11.14 11.68
CA ALA A 17 0.93 10.13 12.74
C ALA A 17 1.92 8.98 12.48
N LEU A 18 2.23 8.73 11.22
CA LEU A 18 3.19 7.71 10.77
C LEU A 18 4.61 8.28 10.58
N GLY A 19 4.83 9.54 10.96
CA GLY A 19 6.10 10.23 10.76
C GLY A 19 6.43 10.49 9.29
N VAL A 20 5.42 10.49 8.41
CA VAL A 20 5.58 10.78 6.97
C VAL A 20 5.30 12.26 6.76
N VAL A 21 6.34 13.08 6.92
CA VAL A 21 6.25 14.54 6.88
C VAL A 21 7.30 15.19 5.99
N ASP A 22 8.27 14.43 5.50
CA ASP A 22 9.40 14.91 4.69
C ASP A 22 9.39 14.33 3.27
N SER A 23 10.07 15.07 2.35
CA SER A 23 10.34 14.58 0.99
C SER A 23 11.04 13.23 1.00
N GLY A 24 10.76 12.40 0.00
CA GLY A 24 11.33 11.06 -0.12
C GLY A 24 10.64 10.01 0.74
N SER A 25 9.64 10.40 1.53
CA SER A 25 8.83 9.47 2.32
C SER A 25 7.63 8.99 1.51
N LEU A 26 7.58 7.69 1.25
CA LEU A 26 6.45 6.99 0.62
C LEU A 26 5.62 6.29 1.71
N MET A 27 4.35 6.60 1.79
CA MET A 27 3.40 5.86 2.63
C MET A 27 2.57 4.92 1.77
N GLY A 28 2.43 3.65 2.21
CA GLY A 28 1.48 2.69 1.66
C GLY A 28 0.40 2.33 2.69
N ALA A 29 -0.87 2.59 2.39
CA ALA A 29 -1.99 2.12 3.20
C ALA A 29 -2.57 0.85 2.57
N LEU A 30 -2.35 -0.30 3.24
CA LEU A 30 -2.66 -1.64 2.73
C LEU A 30 -3.92 -2.19 3.41
N GLY A 31 -5.01 -2.14 2.68
CA GLY A 31 -6.33 -2.64 3.08
C GLY A 31 -6.94 -3.56 2.04
N THR A 32 -8.23 -3.42 1.79
CA THR A 32 -8.96 -4.05 0.69
C THR A 32 -8.30 -3.73 -0.65
N SER A 33 -8.08 -2.46 -0.93
CA SER A 33 -7.19 -1.93 -1.96
C SER A 33 -5.91 -1.40 -1.32
N ALA A 34 -4.94 -0.93 -2.11
CA ALA A 34 -3.79 -0.21 -1.61
C ALA A 34 -3.74 1.21 -2.20
N VAL A 35 -3.27 2.16 -1.40
CA VAL A 35 -2.93 3.51 -1.87
C VAL A 35 -1.50 3.83 -1.45
N PHE A 36 -0.76 4.43 -2.37
CA PHE A 36 0.62 4.88 -2.15
C PHE A 36 0.69 6.40 -2.31
N LEU A 37 1.24 7.06 -1.32
CA LEU A 37 1.36 8.51 -1.22
C LEU A 37 2.84 8.88 -1.06
N LEU A 38 3.40 9.61 -2.02
CA LEU A 38 4.79 10.08 -1.99
C LEU A 38 4.82 11.59 -1.77
N LEU A 39 5.60 12.03 -0.77
CA LEU A 39 5.84 13.45 -0.52
C LEU A 39 7.11 13.93 -1.23
N ASP A 40 7.02 15.10 -1.87
CA ASP A 40 8.16 15.85 -2.37
C ASP A 40 7.92 17.36 -2.22
N LYS A 41 8.90 18.09 -1.69
CA LYS A 41 8.85 19.57 -1.64
C LYS A 41 9.05 20.21 -3.00
N THR A 42 9.60 19.47 -3.96
CA THR A 42 9.81 19.93 -5.34
C THR A 42 8.70 19.40 -6.23
N ALA A 43 8.09 20.29 -7.03
CA ALA A 43 7.15 19.86 -8.06
C ALA A 43 7.86 18.99 -9.11
N ARG A 44 7.32 17.80 -9.35
CA ARG A 44 7.82 16.89 -10.37
C ARG A 44 6.77 16.66 -11.44
N PRO A 45 7.19 16.34 -12.67
CA PRO A 45 6.24 15.91 -13.69
C PRO A 45 5.44 14.71 -13.21
N LEU A 46 4.13 14.71 -13.43
CA LEU A 46 3.29 13.55 -13.11
C LEU A 46 3.56 12.45 -14.14
N PRO A 47 4.08 11.29 -13.75
CA PRO A 47 4.29 10.18 -14.68
C PRO A 47 2.95 9.71 -15.26
N LYS A 48 2.97 9.32 -16.54
CA LYS A 48 1.79 8.75 -17.16
C LYS A 48 1.34 7.49 -16.39
N GLY A 49 0.08 7.45 -16.00
CA GLY A 49 -0.51 6.34 -15.26
C GLY A 49 -0.59 6.58 -13.75
N ILE A 50 0.05 7.62 -13.20
CA ILE A 50 -0.18 8.04 -11.83
C ILE A 50 -1.48 8.84 -11.75
N GLU A 51 -2.29 8.60 -10.70
CA GLU A 51 -3.66 9.11 -10.59
C GLU A 51 -3.73 10.61 -10.34
N GLY A 52 -2.83 11.15 -9.54
CA GLY A 52 -2.86 12.57 -9.25
C GLY A 52 -1.72 13.07 -8.38
N THR A 53 -1.68 14.38 -8.27
CA THR A 53 -0.82 15.11 -7.36
C THR A 53 -1.54 16.35 -6.85
N ALA A 54 -1.30 16.72 -5.60
CA ALA A 54 -1.83 17.93 -5.02
C ALA A 54 -0.81 18.61 -4.11
N TYR A 55 -0.72 19.93 -4.23
CA TYR A 55 0.14 20.74 -3.38
C TYR A 55 -0.54 21.00 -2.03
N SER A 56 0.21 20.86 -0.95
CA SER A 56 -0.27 21.04 0.42
C SER A 56 -1.48 20.18 0.79
N ALA A 57 -1.67 19.03 0.12
CA ALA A 57 -2.82 18.16 0.36
C ALA A 57 -2.71 17.35 1.66
N ALA A 58 -1.50 16.98 2.07
CA ALA A 58 -1.26 16.21 3.28
C ALA A 58 -0.41 17.01 4.28
N ILE A 59 0.68 17.59 3.82
CA ILE A 59 1.62 18.41 4.60
C ILE A 59 1.77 19.75 3.89
N PRO A 60 1.77 20.88 4.61
CA PRO A 60 1.99 22.18 4.01
C PRO A 60 3.32 22.23 3.25
N ASP A 61 3.33 23.00 2.16
CA ASP A 61 4.49 23.24 1.31
C ASP A 61 5.13 21.99 0.70
N ALA A 62 4.36 20.89 0.60
CA ALA A 62 4.78 19.67 -0.05
C ALA A 62 3.76 19.23 -1.11
N TRP A 63 4.25 18.65 -2.18
CA TRP A 63 3.47 17.91 -3.17
C TRP A 63 3.22 16.49 -2.66
N CYS A 64 2.00 16.02 -2.79
CA CYS A 64 1.62 14.64 -2.50
C CYS A 64 1.22 13.97 -3.82
N TYR A 65 1.96 12.95 -4.22
CA TYR A 65 1.67 12.14 -5.40
C TYR A 65 0.91 10.90 -4.96
N GLU A 66 -0.20 10.61 -5.61
CA GLU A 66 -1.09 9.51 -5.27
C GLU A 66 -1.18 8.49 -6.39
N ALA A 67 -1.07 7.22 -6.01
CA ALA A 67 -1.30 6.08 -6.89
C ALA A 67 -1.96 4.94 -6.11
N GLY A 68 -2.92 4.27 -6.73
CA GLY A 68 -3.67 3.20 -6.09
C GLY A 68 -3.61 1.89 -6.86
N GLN A 69 -3.77 0.81 -6.11
CA GLN A 69 -3.96 -0.55 -6.61
C GLN A 69 -5.37 -1.00 -6.25
N ALA A 70 -6.19 -1.27 -7.27
CA ALA A 70 -7.63 -1.47 -7.09
C ALA A 70 -7.96 -2.73 -6.27
N SER A 71 -7.11 -3.75 -6.35
CA SER A 71 -7.24 -5.01 -5.62
C SER A 71 -5.96 -5.29 -4.86
N PHE A 72 -6.06 -5.52 -3.56
CA PHE A 72 -4.93 -5.89 -2.72
C PHE A 72 -5.35 -6.98 -1.72
N GLY A 73 -5.81 -6.63 -0.54
CA GLY A 73 -6.25 -7.60 0.46
C GLY A 73 -7.55 -8.33 0.07
N ASP A 74 -8.42 -7.70 -0.70
CA ASP A 74 -9.65 -8.32 -1.21
C ASP A 74 -9.38 -9.48 -2.18
N LEU A 75 -8.29 -9.42 -2.94
CA LEU A 75 -7.89 -10.54 -3.81
C LEU A 75 -7.58 -11.79 -2.99
N LEU A 76 -6.84 -11.63 -1.90
CA LEU A 76 -6.52 -12.75 -1.02
C LEU A 76 -7.77 -13.25 -0.30
N ALA A 77 -8.65 -12.34 0.14
CA ALA A 77 -9.93 -12.71 0.74
C ALA A 77 -10.87 -13.42 -0.25
N TRP A 78 -10.91 -12.95 -1.51
CA TRP A 78 -11.64 -13.63 -2.57
C TRP A 78 -11.14 -15.07 -2.75
N PHE A 79 -9.82 -15.27 -2.81
CA PHE A 79 -9.24 -16.59 -2.97
C PHE A 79 -9.64 -17.52 -1.82
N ILE A 80 -9.52 -17.08 -0.57
CA ILE A 80 -9.90 -17.87 0.61
C ILE A 80 -11.37 -18.28 0.56
N ASN A 81 -12.25 -17.36 0.14
CA ASN A 81 -13.68 -17.65 0.01
C ASN A 81 -14.00 -18.58 -1.16
N ALA A 82 -13.27 -18.49 -2.27
CA ALA A 82 -13.46 -19.33 -3.45
C ALA A 82 -12.87 -20.74 -3.27
N PHE A 83 -11.81 -20.88 -2.46
CA PHE A 83 -11.10 -22.14 -2.21
C PHE A 83 -10.99 -22.44 -0.70
N PRO A 84 -12.13 -22.54 0.02
CA PRO A 84 -12.12 -22.76 1.46
C PRO A 84 -11.54 -24.15 1.76
N ARG A 85 -10.75 -24.23 2.83
CA ARG A 85 -10.13 -25.48 3.27
C ARG A 85 -10.78 -26.06 4.55
N SER A 86 -10.95 -25.22 5.56
CA SER A 86 -11.47 -25.63 6.87
C SER A 86 -12.89 -25.13 7.13
N GLY A 87 -13.36 -24.18 6.35
CA GLY A 87 -14.59 -23.43 6.59
C GLY A 87 -14.46 -22.31 7.63
N ASN A 88 -13.25 -22.12 8.20
CA ASN A 88 -12.91 -20.99 9.05
C ASN A 88 -11.92 -20.08 8.31
N VAL A 89 -12.38 -18.89 7.96
CA VAL A 89 -11.61 -17.94 7.15
C VAL A 89 -10.26 -17.58 7.79
N LYS A 90 -10.20 -17.42 9.10
CA LYS A 90 -8.95 -17.10 9.82
C LYS A 90 -7.93 -18.23 9.76
N ASP A 91 -8.40 -19.48 9.94
CA ASP A 91 -7.55 -20.67 9.89
C ASP A 91 -7.07 -20.92 8.46
N ASP A 92 -7.91 -20.65 7.47
CA ASP A 92 -7.57 -20.79 6.06
C ASP A 92 -6.50 -19.76 5.64
N PHE A 93 -6.62 -18.49 6.02
CA PHE A 93 -5.56 -17.51 5.84
C PHE A 93 -4.25 -17.98 6.48
N ALA A 94 -4.28 -18.39 7.74
CA ALA A 94 -3.10 -18.84 8.46
C ALA A 94 -2.44 -20.06 7.81
N TYR A 95 -3.23 -20.95 7.20
CA TYR A 95 -2.71 -22.08 6.46
C TYR A 95 -2.03 -21.67 5.17
N TYR A 96 -2.72 -20.89 4.32
CA TYR A 96 -2.22 -20.46 3.01
C TYR A 96 -0.99 -19.55 3.14
N ASP A 97 -0.96 -18.62 4.09
CA ASP A 97 0.18 -17.76 4.36
C ASP A 97 1.43 -18.58 4.73
N ARG A 98 1.28 -19.54 5.68
CA ARG A 98 2.38 -20.43 6.05
C ARG A 98 2.85 -21.33 4.91
N ALA A 99 1.92 -21.86 4.14
CA ALA A 99 2.25 -22.73 3.01
C ALA A 99 2.92 -21.95 1.88
N ALA A 100 2.48 -20.71 1.63
CA ALA A 100 3.09 -19.80 0.67
C ALA A 100 4.51 -19.38 1.11
N ALA A 101 4.74 -19.17 2.41
CA ALA A 101 6.07 -18.82 2.93
C ALA A 101 7.14 -19.86 2.65
N LEU A 102 6.74 -21.14 2.53
CA LEU A 102 7.64 -22.26 2.21
C LEU A 102 7.99 -22.36 0.72
N ARG A 103 7.39 -21.54 -0.13
CA ARG A 103 7.66 -21.49 -1.57
C ARG A 103 8.64 -20.36 -1.88
N SER A 104 9.62 -20.62 -2.73
CA SER A 104 10.43 -19.54 -3.31
C SER A 104 9.64 -18.74 -4.33
N LEU A 105 10.09 -17.53 -4.63
CA LEU A 105 9.50 -16.66 -5.64
C LEU A 105 9.42 -17.41 -6.99
N GLY A 106 8.26 -17.42 -7.63
CA GLY A 106 8.02 -18.09 -8.91
C GLY A 106 8.08 -19.61 -8.89
N ALA A 107 8.17 -20.26 -7.73
CA ALA A 107 8.37 -21.73 -7.63
C ALA A 107 7.26 -22.57 -8.26
N GLY A 108 6.02 -22.07 -8.27
CA GLY A 108 4.87 -22.78 -8.83
C GLY A 108 4.73 -22.66 -10.34
N HIS A 109 5.59 -21.87 -11.01
CA HIS A 109 5.47 -21.48 -12.43
C HIS A 109 4.13 -20.85 -12.79
N VAL A 110 3.31 -20.50 -11.79
CA VAL A 110 2.06 -19.76 -11.97
C VAL A 110 2.36 -18.29 -11.82
N LEU A 111 1.95 -17.50 -12.79
CA LEU A 111 2.00 -16.05 -12.74
C LEU A 111 0.58 -15.50 -12.67
N ALA A 112 0.40 -14.39 -11.96
CA ALA A 112 -0.87 -13.69 -11.88
C ALA A 112 -0.70 -12.21 -12.25
N LEU A 113 -1.75 -11.63 -12.84
CA LEU A 113 -1.92 -10.18 -12.88
C LEU A 113 -2.83 -9.75 -11.72
N ASP A 114 -2.55 -8.61 -11.13
CA ASP A 114 -3.29 -8.06 -9.99
C ASP A 114 -4.55 -7.26 -10.37
N TRP A 115 -4.97 -7.27 -11.63
CA TRP A 115 -6.05 -6.44 -12.18
C TRP A 115 -7.47 -6.99 -11.93
N TRP A 116 -7.70 -7.62 -10.79
CA TRP A 116 -8.97 -8.30 -10.49
C TRP A 116 -10.16 -7.33 -10.32
N ASN A 117 -9.89 -6.08 -9.96
CA ASN A 117 -10.86 -4.98 -9.93
C ASN A 117 -10.47 -3.87 -10.92
N GLY A 118 -9.95 -4.24 -12.10
CA GLY A 118 -9.39 -3.30 -13.06
C GLY A 118 -7.94 -2.94 -12.74
N CYS A 119 -7.33 -2.15 -13.63
CA CYS A 119 -5.97 -1.64 -13.48
C CYS A 119 -5.99 -0.12 -13.32
N ARG A 120 -5.91 0.39 -12.08
CA ARG A 120 -5.83 1.83 -11.83
C ARG A 120 -4.50 2.38 -12.34
N VAL A 121 -3.41 1.77 -11.93
CA VAL A 121 -2.03 2.14 -12.33
C VAL A 121 -1.40 0.90 -12.99
N PRO A 122 -0.77 1.04 -14.19
CA PRO A 122 -0.49 2.27 -14.91
C PRO A 122 -1.53 2.67 -15.98
N PHE A 123 -2.60 1.90 -16.18
CA PHE A 123 -3.42 2.07 -17.37
C PHE A 123 -4.67 2.92 -17.17
N GLY A 124 -5.19 3.06 -15.92
CA GLY A 124 -6.42 3.77 -15.63
C GLY A 124 -7.65 3.10 -16.27
N ASP A 125 -7.62 1.78 -16.42
CA ASP A 125 -8.64 1.02 -17.15
C ASP A 125 -9.35 0.02 -16.21
N SER A 126 -10.59 0.31 -15.87
CA SER A 126 -11.44 -0.52 -15.02
C SER A 126 -12.03 -1.74 -15.74
N THR A 127 -11.85 -1.86 -17.05
CA THR A 127 -12.36 -2.99 -17.84
C THR A 127 -11.38 -4.17 -17.89
N LEU A 128 -10.13 -3.94 -17.50
CA LEU A 128 -9.14 -5.00 -17.37
C LEU A 128 -9.48 -5.94 -16.22
N SER A 129 -9.06 -7.21 -16.35
CA SER A 129 -9.33 -8.25 -15.36
C SER A 129 -8.08 -9.03 -15.01
N GLY A 130 -8.11 -9.72 -13.88
CA GLY A 130 -7.04 -10.60 -13.44
C GLY A 130 -6.79 -11.76 -14.40
N LEU A 131 -5.57 -12.30 -14.35
CA LEU A 131 -5.14 -13.42 -15.20
C LEU A 131 -4.25 -14.35 -14.38
N LEU A 132 -4.40 -15.66 -14.61
CA LEU A 132 -3.50 -16.70 -14.13
C LEU A 132 -2.89 -17.42 -15.35
N VAL A 133 -1.56 -17.55 -15.39
CA VAL A 133 -0.80 -18.16 -16.49
C VAL A 133 0.14 -19.23 -15.93
N GLY A 134 0.40 -20.27 -16.72
CA GLY A 134 1.37 -21.32 -16.37
C GLY A 134 0.80 -22.46 -15.56
N MET A 135 -0.52 -22.53 -15.34
CA MET A 135 -1.18 -23.61 -14.62
C MET A 135 -1.07 -24.94 -15.41
N ASN A 136 -0.90 -26.03 -14.68
CA ASN A 136 -0.91 -27.39 -15.21
C ASN A 136 -1.52 -28.37 -14.18
N MET A 137 -1.58 -29.65 -14.49
CA MET A 137 -2.21 -30.66 -13.65
C MET A 137 -1.53 -30.87 -12.27
N ARG A 138 -0.37 -30.29 -12.04
CA ARG A 138 0.34 -30.34 -10.73
C ARG A 138 0.15 -29.07 -9.92
N THR A 139 -0.47 -28.02 -10.50
CA THR A 139 -0.73 -26.75 -9.82
C THR A 139 -1.68 -26.98 -8.64
N THR A 140 -1.25 -26.55 -7.49
CA THR A 140 -2.03 -26.62 -6.25
C THR A 140 -2.67 -25.28 -5.90
N ALA A 141 -3.66 -25.30 -5.01
CA ALA A 141 -4.25 -24.06 -4.49
C ALA A 141 -3.21 -23.16 -3.79
N VAL A 142 -2.18 -23.75 -3.16
CA VAL A 142 -1.07 -22.98 -2.55
C VAL A 142 -0.25 -22.26 -3.62
N ASP A 143 -0.02 -22.89 -4.78
CA ASP A 143 0.74 -22.25 -5.87
C ASP A 143 -0.05 -21.06 -6.44
N ILE A 144 -1.36 -21.17 -6.57
CA ILE A 144 -2.24 -20.07 -7.00
C ILE A 144 -2.22 -18.94 -5.96
N TYR A 145 -2.42 -19.25 -4.68
CA TYR A 145 -2.41 -18.27 -3.61
C TYR A 145 -1.09 -17.49 -3.55
N ARG A 146 0.02 -18.22 -3.66
CA ARG A 146 1.36 -17.61 -3.73
C ARG A 146 1.50 -16.67 -4.93
N ALA A 147 1.05 -17.08 -6.12
CA ALA A 147 1.08 -16.24 -7.32
C ALA A 147 0.22 -14.98 -7.16
N LEU A 148 -0.92 -15.05 -6.48
CA LEU A 148 -1.75 -13.88 -6.16
C LEU A 148 -1.04 -12.94 -5.18
N MET A 149 -0.37 -13.45 -4.14
CA MET A 149 0.46 -12.63 -3.25
C MET A 149 1.59 -11.93 -4.02
N GLU A 150 2.28 -12.65 -4.89
CA GLU A 150 3.35 -12.11 -5.73
C GLU A 150 2.81 -11.02 -6.66
N SER A 151 1.64 -11.23 -7.28
CA SER A 151 1.06 -10.28 -8.22
C SER A 151 0.75 -8.93 -7.58
N ILE A 152 0.17 -8.89 -6.37
CA ILE A 152 -0.10 -7.62 -5.68
C ILE A 152 1.19 -6.92 -5.24
N CYS A 153 2.24 -7.67 -4.90
CA CYS A 153 3.55 -7.09 -4.60
C CYS A 153 4.25 -6.53 -5.85
N PHE A 154 4.15 -7.20 -7.00
CA PHE A 154 4.68 -6.67 -8.26
C PHE A 154 3.87 -5.48 -8.78
N GLY A 155 2.54 -5.46 -8.56
CA GLY A 155 1.71 -4.28 -8.82
C GLY A 155 2.15 -3.08 -7.98
N ALA A 156 2.39 -3.28 -6.69
CA ALA A 156 2.95 -2.26 -5.81
C ALA A 156 4.35 -1.80 -6.27
N ARG A 157 5.21 -2.72 -6.70
CA ARG A 157 6.53 -2.38 -7.30
C ARG A 157 6.37 -1.50 -8.55
N THR A 158 5.42 -1.81 -9.43
CA THR A 158 5.13 -1.00 -10.62
C THR A 158 4.76 0.44 -10.23
N ILE A 159 3.93 0.61 -9.19
CA ILE A 159 3.57 1.93 -8.66
C ILE A 159 4.79 2.67 -8.13
N VAL A 160 5.61 2.00 -7.31
CA VAL A 160 6.83 2.60 -6.73
C VAL A 160 7.81 3.03 -7.82
N ASP A 161 8.04 2.18 -8.83
CA ASP A 161 8.92 2.50 -9.97
C ASP A 161 8.40 3.69 -10.79
N LEU A 162 7.08 3.77 -11.00
CA LEU A 162 6.47 4.91 -11.68
C LEU A 162 6.61 6.21 -10.87
N LEU A 163 6.34 6.19 -9.58
CA LEU A 163 6.55 7.34 -8.72
C LEU A 163 8.01 7.79 -8.74
N ALA A 164 8.96 6.87 -8.62
CA ALA A 164 10.38 7.16 -8.71
C ALA A 164 10.80 7.73 -10.08
N SER A 165 10.12 7.34 -11.17
CA SER A 165 10.42 7.82 -12.52
C SER A 165 10.16 9.32 -12.71
N SER A 166 9.39 9.97 -11.81
CA SER A 166 9.23 11.42 -11.77
C SER A 166 10.50 12.17 -11.39
N GLY A 167 11.50 11.46 -10.87
CA GLY A 167 12.72 12.04 -10.29
C GLY A 167 12.56 12.39 -8.80
N SER A 168 11.43 12.05 -8.17
CA SER A 168 11.28 12.11 -6.71
C SER A 168 12.07 10.96 -6.07
N PRO A 169 12.97 11.23 -5.13
CA PRO A 169 13.64 10.14 -4.41
C PRO A 169 12.63 9.39 -3.55
N ILE A 170 12.81 8.07 -3.41
CA ILE A 170 12.11 7.27 -2.41
C ILE A 170 13.18 6.72 -1.46
N GLU A 171 13.28 7.37 -0.31
CA GLU A 171 14.32 7.08 0.69
C GLU A 171 13.77 6.22 1.83
N ARG A 172 12.46 6.31 2.06
CA ARG A 172 11.78 5.68 3.18
C ARG A 172 10.40 5.16 2.75
N VAL A 173 10.08 3.92 3.09
CA VAL A 173 8.78 3.30 2.80
C VAL A 173 8.10 2.93 4.11
N VAL A 174 6.98 3.58 4.39
CA VAL A 174 6.18 3.38 5.61
C VAL A 174 4.85 2.75 5.25
N LEU A 175 4.55 1.60 5.82
CA LEU A 175 3.31 0.87 5.53
C LEU A 175 2.36 0.88 6.73
N THR A 176 1.08 1.01 6.44
CA THR A 176 0.01 0.97 7.43
C THR A 176 -1.18 0.15 6.92
N GLY A 177 -2.16 -0.05 7.78
CA GLY A 177 -3.36 -0.81 7.46
C GLY A 177 -3.37 -2.21 8.07
N GLY A 178 -4.55 -2.83 8.06
CA GLY A 178 -4.76 -4.11 8.73
C GLY A 178 -3.91 -5.25 8.16
N LEU A 179 -3.62 -5.23 6.87
CA LEU A 179 -2.84 -6.26 6.21
C LEU A 179 -1.34 -6.10 6.55
N ALA A 180 -0.83 -4.88 6.56
CA ALA A 180 0.55 -4.60 6.97
C ALA A 180 0.83 -5.04 8.42
N GLN A 181 -0.15 -4.93 9.30
CA GLN A 181 -0.02 -5.31 10.71
C GLN A 181 -0.14 -6.81 10.98
N LYS A 182 -0.72 -7.60 10.06
CA LYS A 182 -1.15 -8.98 10.34
C LYS A 182 -0.51 -10.04 9.44
N ASN A 183 0.08 -9.66 8.32
CA ASN A 183 0.63 -10.61 7.35
C ASN A 183 2.12 -10.39 7.11
N ASP A 184 2.95 -10.90 8.03
CA ASP A 184 4.41 -10.79 7.96
C ASP A 184 4.99 -11.45 6.69
N VAL A 185 4.36 -12.52 6.20
CA VAL A 185 4.79 -13.22 4.97
C VAL A 185 4.66 -12.31 3.76
N LEU A 186 3.51 -11.63 3.64
CA LEU A 186 3.29 -10.67 2.55
C LEU A 186 4.21 -9.46 2.67
N MET A 187 4.44 -8.98 3.89
CA MET A 187 5.34 -7.83 4.12
C MET A 187 6.79 -8.18 3.77
N GLN A 188 7.26 -9.37 4.13
CA GLN A 188 8.59 -9.83 3.73
C GLN A 188 8.69 -9.95 2.20
N MET A 189 7.68 -10.54 1.56
CA MET A 189 7.64 -10.65 0.09
C MET A 189 7.66 -9.28 -0.58
N LEU A 190 6.92 -8.32 -0.04
CA LEU A 190 6.89 -6.95 -0.55
C LEU A 190 8.26 -6.27 -0.38
N ALA A 191 8.92 -6.44 0.77
CA ALA A 191 10.27 -5.92 1.00
C ALA A 191 11.28 -6.50 0.01
N ASP A 192 11.22 -7.82 -0.23
CA ASP A 192 12.10 -8.53 -1.17
C ASP A 192 11.89 -8.02 -2.61
N ILE A 193 10.63 -7.86 -3.03
CA ILE A 193 10.29 -7.39 -4.38
C ILE A 193 10.63 -5.90 -4.57
N LEU A 194 10.40 -5.05 -3.55
CA LEU A 194 10.78 -3.64 -3.60
C LEU A 194 12.30 -3.46 -3.48
N GLY A 195 13.00 -4.40 -2.86
CA GLY A 195 14.44 -4.33 -2.64
C GLY A 195 14.84 -3.29 -1.58
N CYS A 196 13.94 -3.00 -0.61
CA CYS A 196 14.18 -2.02 0.44
C CYS A 196 13.57 -2.45 1.79
N SER A 197 14.02 -1.80 2.85
CA SER A 197 13.42 -1.98 4.18
C SER A 197 12.05 -1.32 4.25
N LEU A 198 11.11 -1.96 4.93
CA LEU A 198 9.76 -1.45 5.18
C LEU A 198 9.62 -1.09 6.65
N GLU A 199 9.10 0.08 6.92
CA GLU A 199 8.71 0.50 8.26
C GLU A 199 7.22 0.26 8.46
N ILE A 200 6.86 -0.45 9.54
CA ILE A 200 5.46 -0.75 9.85
C ILE A 200 5.19 -0.30 11.29
N PRO A 201 4.85 0.98 11.49
CA PRO A 201 4.56 1.51 12.82
C PRO A 201 3.38 0.77 13.46
N ARG A 202 3.55 0.32 14.70
CA ARG A 202 2.47 -0.32 15.47
C ARG A 202 1.59 0.75 16.12
N LEU A 203 0.81 1.42 15.28
CA LEU A 203 -0.09 2.48 15.69
C LEU A 203 -1.54 2.05 15.54
N THR A 204 -2.32 2.23 16.60
CA THR A 204 -3.77 2.10 16.54
C THR A 204 -4.39 3.43 16.12
N HIS A 205 -5.27 3.40 15.13
CA HIS A 205 -6.01 4.58 14.65
C HIS A 205 -5.13 5.75 14.13
N PRO A 206 -4.20 5.51 13.20
CA PRO A 206 -3.29 6.55 12.70
C PRO A 206 -4.06 7.75 12.10
N THR A 207 -5.20 7.52 11.46
CA THR A 207 -6.09 8.56 10.94
C THR A 207 -6.58 9.52 12.04
N ALA A 208 -7.03 8.97 13.18
CA ALA A 208 -7.51 9.81 14.29
C ALA A 208 -6.36 10.59 14.95
N ILE A 209 -5.20 9.95 15.10
CA ILE A 209 -3.99 10.61 15.64
C ILE A 209 -3.52 11.71 14.67
N GLY A 210 -3.47 11.42 13.38
CA GLY A 210 -3.12 12.41 12.35
C GLY A 210 -4.07 13.61 12.36
N ALA A 211 -5.39 13.38 12.47
CA ALA A 211 -6.36 14.46 12.60
C ALA A 211 -6.10 15.33 13.87
N ALA A 212 -5.74 14.69 14.99
CA ALA A 212 -5.38 15.41 16.20
C ALA A 212 -4.10 16.24 16.00
N ILE A 213 -3.09 15.72 15.30
CA ILE A 213 -1.86 16.46 14.96
C ILE A 213 -2.19 17.68 14.10
N HIS A 214 -3.00 17.54 13.04
CA HIS A 214 -3.45 18.67 12.22
C HIS A 214 -4.16 19.74 13.06
N GLY A 215 -5.04 19.33 13.98
CA GLY A 215 -5.70 20.24 14.90
C GLY A 215 -4.73 20.93 15.87
N ALA A 216 -3.74 20.22 16.40
CA ALA A 216 -2.74 20.74 17.31
C ALA A 216 -1.82 21.78 16.63
N VAL A 217 -1.40 21.52 15.37
CA VAL A 217 -0.65 22.49 14.56
C VAL A 217 -1.48 23.74 14.28
N ALA A 218 -2.74 23.57 13.84
CA ALA A 218 -3.64 24.69 13.59
C ALA A 218 -3.93 25.54 14.83
N ALA A 219 -3.92 24.92 16.03
CA ALA A 219 -4.10 25.62 17.30
C ALA A 219 -2.81 26.22 17.86
N GLY A 220 -1.65 25.99 17.23
CA GLY A 220 -0.34 26.42 17.75
C GLY A 220 0.13 25.68 19.01
N ILE A 221 -0.45 24.49 19.28
CA ILE A 221 -0.06 23.62 20.42
C ILE A 221 1.29 22.97 20.15
N VAL A 222 1.52 22.57 18.91
CA VAL A 222 2.81 22.11 18.38
C VAL A 222 3.25 23.02 17.25
N ALA A 223 4.57 23.21 17.10
CA ALA A 223 5.10 24.16 16.12
C ALA A 223 4.97 23.69 14.67
N ASN A 224 5.08 22.39 14.45
CA ASN A 224 5.05 21.78 13.12
C ASN A 224 4.61 20.30 13.22
N TYR A 225 4.48 19.65 12.06
CA TYR A 225 4.04 18.27 11.98
C TYR A 225 5.06 17.26 12.50
N SER A 226 6.35 17.55 12.38
CA SER A 226 7.41 16.67 12.91
C SER A 226 7.38 16.61 14.43
N ASP A 227 7.11 17.74 15.11
CA ASP A 227 6.99 17.80 16.56
C ASP A 227 5.73 17.06 17.07
N GLY A 228 4.70 16.96 16.23
CA GLY A 228 3.47 16.24 16.54
C GLY A 228 3.55 14.74 16.30
N ALA A 229 4.55 14.27 15.55
CA ALA A 229 4.75 12.87 15.19
C ALA A 229 5.56 12.06 16.22
N GLY A 230 6.06 12.72 17.29
CA GLY A 230 6.92 12.16 18.35
C GLY A 230 6.18 11.43 19.47
#